data_724e0407c592e9f23d6ac14512998be1
#
_entry.id   724e0407c592e9f23d6ac14512998be1
#
_cell.length_a   1.000
_cell.length_b   1.000
_cell.length_c   1.000
_cell.angle_alpha   90.00
_cell.angle_beta   90.00
_cell.angle_gamma   90.00
#
_symmetry.space_group_name_H-M   'P 1'
#
loop_
_entity.id
_entity.type
_entity.pdbx_description
1 polymer ?
#
loop_
_entity_poly.entity_id
_entity_poly.type
_entity_poly.pdbx_seq_one_letter_code
_entity_poly.pdbx_strand_id
1 'polypeptide(L)'
;MLNADLGANYNGIQISSGIFHMWRAWGITNESELMALAIGAVVMAALMLHAGIFHYHKAAPKMEWFQDIESMLNHHIAGLVGLGSLAWAGHCIHIGAPTAALLLSLIHI
;
A
#
# COMPACT_ATOMS: atom_id res chain seq x y z
N MET A 1 20.79 9.06 -1.47
CA MET A 1 19.58 8.47 -2.03
C MET A 1 19.74 6.98 -2.27
N LEU A 2 20.51 6.64 -3.29
CA LEU A 2 20.69 5.23 -3.62
C LEU A 2 21.28 4.42 -2.48
N ASN A 3 22.26 4.97 -1.80
CA ASN A 3 22.90 4.29 -0.67
C ASN A 3 21.90 4.06 0.47
N ALA A 4 21.08 5.06 0.77
CA ALA A 4 20.06 4.91 1.80
C ALA A 4 19.01 3.87 1.40
N ASP A 5 18.64 3.82 0.12
CA ASP A 5 17.71 2.83 -0.40
C ASP A 5 18.26 1.41 -0.32
N LEU A 6 19.55 1.27 -0.43
CA LEU A 6 20.24 -0.01 -0.30
C LEU A 6 20.57 -0.36 1.15
N GLY A 7 20.17 0.47 2.10
CA GLY A 7 20.52 0.28 3.49
C GLY A 7 21.97 0.63 3.76
N ALA A 8 22.42 1.76 3.21
CA ALA A 8 23.82 2.16 3.30
C ALA A 8 24.32 2.26 4.73
N ASN A 9 25.58 2.00 4.89
CA ASN A 9 26.26 2.04 6.17
C ASN A 9 27.29 3.17 6.13
N TYR A 10 26.96 4.30 6.73
CA TYR A 10 27.82 5.49 6.79
C TYR A 10 28.59 5.49 8.11
N ASN A 11 29.90 5.36 8.06
CA ASN A 11 30.74 5.45 9.26
C ASN A 11 30.24 4.52 10.39
N GLY A 12 29.78 3.34 10.04
CA GLY A 12 29.26 2.38 10.99
C GLY A 12 27.78 2.55 11.32
N ILE A 13 27.12 3.54 10.76
CA ILE A 13 25.70 3.75 10.94
C ILE A 13 24.92 3.07 9.83
N GLN A 14 24.10 2.10 10.19
CA GLN A 14 23.29 1.36 9.22
C GLN A 14 21.91 1.98 9.10
N ILE A 15 21.52 2.28 7.86
CA ILE A 15 20.20 2.85 7.57
C ILE A 15 19.25 1.74 7.15
N SER A 16 18.15 1.57 7.86
CA SER A 16 17.14 0.54 7.58
C SER A 16 15.84 1.10 7.04
N SER A 17 15.81 2.40 6.68
CA SER A 17 14.60 3.09 6.21
C SER A 17 14.55 3.27 4.70
N GLY A 18 15.43 2.64 3.94
CA GLY A 18 15.46 2.72 2.49
C GLY A 18 14.28 1.98 1.85
N ILE A 19 14.04 2.24 0.54
CA ILE A 19 12.92 1.65 -0.15
C ILE A 19 13.02 0.12 -0.24
N PHE A 20 14.22 -0.43 -0.33
CA PHE A 20 14.38 -1.89 -0.35
C PHE A 20 13.92 -2.52 0.97
N HIS A 21 14.18 -1.86 2.08
CA HIS A 21 13.71 -2.33 3.39
C HIS A 21 12.20 -2.24 3.50
N MET A 22 11.61 -1.15 3.00
CA MET A 22 10.19 -0.94 2.97
C MET A 22 9.50 -2.01 2.10
N TRP A 23 10.02 -2.25 0.91
CA TRP A 23 9.48 -3.26 0.00
C TRP A 23 9.57 -4.65 0.60
N ARG A 24 10.68 -4.97 1.26
CA ARG A 24 10.82 -6.26 1.93
C ARG A 24 9.81 -6.42 3.05
N ALA A 25 9.54 -5.35 3.80
CA ALA A 25 8.53 -5.38 4.85
C ALA A 25 7.13 -5.63 4.28
N TRP A 26 6.87 -5.22 3.05
CA TRP A 26 5.60 -5.47 2.38
C TRP A 26 5.49 -6.88 1.78
N GLY A 27 6.58 -7.62 1.77
CA GLY A 27 6.60 -8.97 1.23
C GLY A 27 7.22 -9.08 -0.15
N ILE A 28 7.84 -8.00 -0.68
CA ILE A 28 8.51 -8.02 -1.97
C ILE A 28 9.90 -8.62 -1.79
N THR A 29 10.16 -9.74 -2.46
CA THR A 29 11.41 -10.48 -2.32
C THR A 29 12.14 -10.71 -3.64
N ASN A 30 11.53 -10.32 -4.78
CA ASN A 30 12.16 -10.50 -6.10
C ASN A 30 11.71 -9.39 -7.05
N GLU A 31 12.38 -9.33 -8.21
CA GLU A 31 12.12 -8.28 -9.19
C GLU A 31 10.76 -8.44 -9.88
N SER A 32 10.28 -9.66 -10.03
CA SER A 32 8.95 -9.90 -10.63
C SER A 32 7.85 -9.24 -9.80
N GLU A 33 7.96 -9.29 -8.49
CA GLU A 33 7.00 -8.63 -7.59
C GLU A 33 7.10 -7.11 -7.70
N LEU A 34 8.31 -6.57 -7.88
CA LEU A 34 8.49 -5.14 -8.14
C LEU A 34 7.87 -4.72 -9.46
N MET A 35 8.01 -5.55 -10.50
CA MET A 35 7.39 -5.29 -11.78
C MET A 35 5.87 -5.27 -11.65
N ALA A 36 5.30 -6.21 -10.91
CA ALA A 36 3.87 -6.25 -10.65
C ALA A 36 3.40 -4.98 -9.92
N LEU A 37 4.16 -4.52 -8.94
CA LEU A 37 3.85 -3.29 -8.22
C LEU A 37 3.88 -2.09 -9.16
N ALA A 38 4.90 -1.99 -10.01
CA ALA A 38 5.03 -0.89 -10.96
C ALA A 38 3.87 -0.86 -11.96
N ILE A 39 3.53 -2.01 -12.54
CA ILE A 39 2.41 -2.13 -13.48
C ILE A 39 1.10 -1.78 -12.78
N GLY A 40 0.90 -2.29 -11.57
CA GLY A 40 -0.29 -1.99 -10.78
C GLY A 40 -0.42 -0.51 -10.48
N ALA A 41 0.68 0.15 -10.15
CA ALA A 41 0.69 1.59 -9.88
C ALA A 41 0.30 2.39 -11.13
N VAL A 42 0.85 2.04 -12.30
CA VAL A 42 0.53 2.72 -13.55
C VAL A 42 -0.94 2.52 -13.93
N VAL A 43 -1.44 1.29 -13.82
CA VAL A 43 -2.85 0.99 -14.12
C VAL A 43 -3.77 1.76 -13.17
N MET A 44 -3.45 1.77 -11.89
CA MET A 44 -4.25 2.48 -10.90
C MET A 44 -4.25 3.99 -11.16
N ALA A 45 -3.09 4.56 -11.52
CA ALA A 45 -2.99 5.97 -11.86
C ALA A 45 -3.86 6.31 -13.08
N ALA A 46 -3.83 5.48 -14.11
CA ALA A 46 -4.65 5.67 -15.31
C ALA A 46 -6.14 5.61 -14.97
N LEU A 47 -6.55 4.64 -14.16
CA LEU A 47 -7.94 4.49 -13.75
C LEU A 47 -8.39 5.70 -12.91
N MET A 48 -7.56 6.15 -12.00
CA MET A 48 -7.89 7.30 -11.14
C MET A 48 -7.97 8.58 -11.95
N LEU A 49 -7.07 8.77 -12.93
CA LEU A 49 -7.12 9.94 -13.80
C LEU A 49 -8.41 9.98 -14.61
N HIS A 50 -8.80 8.85 -15.21
CA HIS A 50 -10.03 8.78 -15.98
C HIS A 50 -11.25 8.96 -15.09
N ALA A 51 -11.27 8.36 -13.92
CA ALA A 51 -12.36 8.54 -12.97
C ALA A 51 -12.50 10.01 -12.58
N GLY A 52 -11.38 10.69 -12.32
CA GLY A 52 -11.39 12.12 -11.99
C GLY A 52 -11.94 12.97 -13.12
N ILE A 53 -11.57 12.68 -14.37
CA ILE A 53 -12.11 13.38 -15.52
C ILE A 53 -13.62 13.20 -15.60
N PHE A 54 -14.12 11.96 -15.46
CA PHE A 54 -15.56 11.72 -15.47
C PHE A 54 -16.28 12.47 -14.35
N HIS A 55 -15.73 12.47 -13.14
CA HIS A 55 -16.39 13.09 -12.00
C HIS A 55 -16.37 14.61 -12.03
N TYR A 56 -15.43 15.23 -12.74
CA TYR A 56 -15.35 16.69 -12.81
C TYR A 56 -15.83 17.27 -14.13
N HIS A 57 -15.72 16.52 -15.24
CA HIS A 57 -16.04 17.06 -16.55
C HIS A 57 -17.30 16.47 -17.17
N LYS A 58 -17.56 15.20 -16.93
CA LYS A 58 -18.68 14.51 -17.55
C LYS A 58 -19.89 14.34 -16.65
N ALA A 59 -19.66 14.19 -15.35
CA ALA A 59 -20.70 13.95 -14.38
C ALA A 59 -20.40 14.72 -13.10
N ALA A 60 -20.17 16.02 -13.24
CA ALA A 60 -19.84 16.88 -12.10
C ALA A 60 -21.00 16.91 -11.12
N PRO A 61 -20.77 16.66 -9.84
CA PRO A 61 -21.84 16.71 -8.85
C PRO A 61 -22.27 18.13 -8.58
N LYS A 62 -23.52 18.29 -8.20
CA LYS A 62 -24.06 19.57 -7.78
C LYS A 62 -23.62 19.89 -6.36
N MET A 63 -23.83 21.15 -5.94
CA MET A 63 -23.42 21.60 -4.61
C MET A 63 -24.10 20.79 -3.49
N GLU A 64 -25.35 20.38 -3.70
CA GLU A 64 -26.09 19.60 -2.72
C GLU A 64 -25.39 18.27 -2.41
N TRP A 65 -24.71 17.69 -3.39
CA TRP A 65 -23.98 16.44 -3.19
C TRP A 65 -22.86 16.65 -2.16
N PHE A 66 -22.18 17.79 -2.20
CA PHE A 66 -21.10 18.10 -1.25
C PHE A 66 -21.63 18.41 0.15
N GLN A 67 -22.91 18.73 0.27
CA GLN A 67 -23.54 19.06 1.55
C GLN A 67 -24.05 17.84 2.29
N ASP A 68 -24.04 16.68 1.66
CA ASP A 68 -24.44 15.42 2.29
C ASP A 68 -23.30 14.89 3.17
N ILE A 69 -23.17 15.49 4.34
CA ILE A 69 -22.08 15.19 5.27
C ILE A 69 -22.21 13.79 5.85
N GLU A 70 -23.43 13.34 6.13
CA GLU A 70 -23.65 12.01 6.70
C GLU A 70 -23.17 10.91 5.78
N SER A 71 -23.52 10.99 4.50
CA SER A 71 -23.04 10.02 3.51
C SER A 71 -21.53 10.09 3.35
N MET A 72 -20.97 11.30 3.36
CA MET A 72 -19.53 11.50 3.29
C MET A 72 -18.82 10.83 4.46
N LEU A 73 -19.31 11.04 5.69
CA LEU A 73 -18.75 10.41 6.88
C LEU A 73 -18.87 8.89 6.83
N ASN A 74 -20.03 8.38 6.41
CA ASN A 74 -20.24 6.94 6.30
C ASN A 74 -19.24 6.30 5.34
N HIS A 75 -19.04 6.91 4.18
CA HIS A 75 -18.12 6.38 3.17
C HIS A 75 -16.65 6.52 3.58
N HIS A 76 -16.31 7.62 4.22
CA HIS A 76 -14.91 7.80 4.65
C HIS A 76 -14.55 6.89 5.83
N ILE A 77 -15.48 6.70 6.77
CA ILE A 77 -15.23 5.79 7.89
C ILE A 77 -15.20 4.34 7.42
N ALA A 78 -16.21 3.90 6.69
CA ALA A 78 -16.28 2.52 6.23
C ALA A 78 -15.31 2.26 5.07
N GLY A 79 -15.22 3.16 4.11
CA GLY A 79 -14.44 2.97 2.90
C GLY A 79 -12.96 3.21 3.07
N LEU A 80 -12.57 4.28 3.75
CA LEU A 80 -11.16 4.56 3.96
C LEU A 80 -10.60 3.83 5.17
N VAL A 81 -11.20 4.07 6.34
CA VAL A 81 -10.66 3.53 7.59
C VAL A 81 -10.94 2.04 7.71
N GLY A 82 -12.19 1.64 7.50
CA GLY A 82 -12.59 0.24 7.67
C GLY A 82 -11.97 -0.68 6.65
N LEU A 83 -12.13 -0.38 5.36
CA LEU A 83 -11.55 -1.21 4.30
C LEU A 83 -10.03 -1.16 4.29
N GLY A 84 -9.45 0.01 4.60
CA GLY A 84 -7.99 0.12 4.71
C GLY A 84 -7.43 -0.73 5.83
N SER A 85 -8.08 -0.71 7.00
CA SER A 85 -7.67 -1.54 8.14
C SER A 85 -7.84 -3.02 7.82
N LEU A 86 -8.92 -3.40 7.18
CA LEU A 86 -9.17 -4.79 6.80
C LEU A 86 -8.14 -5.26 5.77
N ALA A 87 -7.82 -4.41 4.80
CA ALA A 87 -6.81 -4.72 3.79
C ALA A 87 -5.43 -4.93 4.43
N TRP A 88 -5.06 -4.05 5.37
CA TRP A 88 -3.78 -4.20 6.04
C TRP A 88 -3.75 -5.43 6.95
N ALA A 89 -4.83 -5.72 7.65
CA ALA A 89 -4.94 -6.94 8.44
C ALA A 89 -4.79 -8.18 7.55
N GLY A 90 -5.45 -8.19 6.40
CA GLY A 90 -5.31 -9.26 5.43
C GLY A 90 -3.89 -9.38 4.91
N HIS A 91 -3.25 -8.26 4.59
CA HIS A 91 -1.85 -8.23 4.17
C HIS A 91 -0.95 -8.87 5.23
N CYS A 92 -1.10 -8.45 6.48
CA CYS A 92 -0.27 -8.96 7.57
C CYS A 92 -0.45 -10.46 7.78
N ILE A 93 -1.68 -10.96 7.67
CA ILE A 93 -1.94 -12.39 7.80
C ILE A 93 -1.34 -13.17 6.63
N HIS A 94 -1.53 -12.70 5.40
CA HIS A 94 -1.07 -13.41 4.21
C HIS A 94 0.44 -13.36 4.02
N ILE A 95 1.07 -12.28 4.42
CA ILE A 95 2.53 -12.14 4.30
C ILE A 95 3.23 -12.63 5.57
N GLY A 96 2.66 -12.37 6.74
CA GLY A 96 3.26 -12.72 8.02
C GLY A 96 3.11 -14.18 8.41
N ALA A 97 2.01 -14.84 8.03
CA ALA A 97 1.77 -16.22 8.40
C ALA A 97 2.81 -17.20 7.86
N PRO A 98 3.21 -17.12 6.58
CA PRO A 98 4.30 -17.99 6.09
C PRO A 98 5.60 -17.78 6.83
N THR A 99 5.94 -16.54 7.16
CA THR A 99 7.15 -16.21 7.91
C THR A 99 7.07 -16.77 9.33
N ALA A 100 5.94 -16.62 9.99
CA ALA A 100 5.74 -17.15 11.34
C ALA A 100 5.82 -18.68 11.33
N ALA A 101 5.24 -19.34 10.34
CA ALA A 101 5.29 -20.80 10.22
C ALA A 101 6.73 -21.26 10.04
N LEU A 102 7.53 -20.55 9.24
CA LEU A 102 8.94 -20.85 9.05
C LEU A 102 9.72 -20.73 10.36
N LEU A 103 9.49 -19.65 11.10
CA LEU A 103 10.17 -19.44 12.38
C LEU A 103 9.81 -20.52 13.39
N LEU A 104 8.54 -20.90 13.46
CA LEU A 104 8.10 -21.98 14.34
C LEU A 104 8.74 -23.31 13.94
N SER A 105 8.84 -23.57 12.65
CA SER A 105 9.51 -24.76 12.13
C SER A 105 10.97 -24.82 12.56
N LEU A 106 11.67 -23.67 12.51
CA LEU A 106 13.07 -23.60 12.94
C LEU A 106 13.23 -23.78 14.44
N ILE A 107 12.27 -23.32 15.23
CA ILE A 107 12.31 -23.47 16.68
C ILE A 107 12.12 -24.92 17.10
N HIS A 108 11.32 -25.69 16.37
CA HIS A 108 11.02 -27.09 16.69
C HIS A 108 12.06 -28.08 16.17
N ILE A 109 13.04 -27.60 15.45
CA ILE A 109 14.18 -28.43 15.06
C ILE A 109 15.16 -28.57 16.24
#